data_430202adb4f9da1fa10d52c751175f2f
#
_entry.id   430202adb4f9da1fa10d52c751175f2f
#
_cell.length_a   1.000
_cell.length_b   1.000
_cell.length_c   1.000
_cell.angle_alpha   90.00
_cell.angle_beta   90.00
_cell.angle_gamma   90.00
#
_symmetry.space_group_name_H-M   'P 1'
#
loop_
_entity.id
_entity.type
_entity.pdbx_description
1 polymer ?
#
loop_
_entity_poly.entity_id
_entity_poly.type
_entity_poly.pdbx_seq_one_letter_code
_entity_poly.pdbx_strand_id
1 'polypeptide(L)'
;YELGVNVGLSLPRLLVPDFLKSNKDFAERTNFQVGVDFLNRHTFFRMLSFTGSLGYDFQSSWRVFHTITPLKITYTHLLQTSKEFDETMENNPAIAMSFKNQLIPSMSYSYTYDRAATRRNPNRLYWQNTLMSAGNILSAIQYITGNHQGQNKKLFGNIYSQFLKLTSEVIVYRKVTETSLLATRFMGGIGYAYGNSRVMPYSEQFYIGGANSIRAFTIRSIGPGSYHQESDNKTAYLDQTGDIKLEGNVELRFKIMYQLNGAIFLDAGN
;
A
#
# COMPACT_ATOMS: atom_id res chain seq x y z
N TYR A 1 12.22 -12.29 -7.01
CA TYR A 1 11.43 -11.63 -8.06
C TYR A 1 9.94 -11.72 -7.76
N GLU A 2 9.20 -10.75 -8.29
CA GLU A 2 7.75 -10.68 -8.20
C GLU A 2 7.20 -10.59 -9.63
N LEU A 3 6.18 -11.38 -9.92
CA LEU A 3 5.49 -11.41 -11.21
C LEU A 3 4.00 -11.23 -10.96
N GLY A 4 3.40 -10.23 -11.58
CA GLY A 4 1.97 -9.96 -11.48
C GLY A 4 1.31 -9.86 -12.85
N VAL A 5 0.11 -10.42 -12.94
CA VAL A 5 -0.77 -10.25 -14.10
C VAL A 5 -2.09 -9.67 -13.61
N ASN A 6 -2.44 -8.51 -14.15
CA ASN A 6 -3.67 -7.80 -13.78
C ASN A 6 -4.49 -7.55 -15.05
N VAL A 7 -5.77 -7.89 -14.99
CA VAL A 7 -6.75 -7.61 -16.03
C VAL A 7 -7.81 -6.67 -15.47
N GLY A 8 -8.06 -5.57 -16.17
CA GLY A 8 -9.01 -4.56 -15.73
C GLY A 8 -10.01 -4.17 -16.82
N LEU A 9 -11.25 -3.96 -16.41
CA LEU A 9 -12.31 -3.37 -17.22
C LEU A 9 -12.71 -2.03 -16.61
N SER A 10 -12.53 -0.95 -17.37
CA SER A 10 -12.93 0.39 -16.96
C SER A 10 -14.10 0.88 -17.79
N LEU A 11 -15.20 1.20 -17.14
CA LEU A 11 -16.40 1.74 -17.76
C LEU A 11 -16.46 3.26 -17.51
N PRO A 12 -16.68 4.10 -18.53
CA PRO A 12 -16.70 5.56 -18.41
C PRO A 12 -18.02 6.08 -17.82
N ARG A 13 -18.48 5.47 -16.75
CA ARG A 13 -19.68 5.85 -15.98
C ARG A 13 -19.65 5.21 -14.61
N LEU A 14 -20.33 5.80 -13.63
CA LEU A 14 -20.57 5.15 -12.35
C LEU A 14 -21.74 4.16 -12.45
N LEU A 15 -21.48 2.91 -12.10
CA LEU A 15 -22.50 1.87 -11.94
C LEU A 15 -23.02 1.90 -10.50
N VAL A 16 -23.67 2.98 -10.13
CA VAL A 16 -24.27 3.20 -8.80
C VAL A 16 -25.73 3.63 -8.97
N PRO A 17 -26.57 3.45 -7.95
CA PRO A 17 -27.93 4.00 -7.94
C PRO A 17 -27.93 5.51 -8.20
N ASP A 18 -28.99 6.02 -8.84
CA ASP A 18 -29.05 7.42 -9.32
C ASP A 18 -28.88 8.46 -8.20
N PHE A 19 -29.28 8.14 -6.98
CA PHE A 19 -29.12 9.02 -5.81
C PHE A 19 -27.66 9.20 -5.35
N LEU A 20 -26.73 8.34 -5.81
CA LEU A 20 -25.30 8.43 -5.51
C LEU A 20 -24.48 9.01 -6.67
N LYS A 21 -25.14 9.33 -7.81
CA LYS A 21 -24.44 9.93 -8.95
C LYS A 21 -24.03 11.35 -8.62
N SER A 22 -22.76 11.64 -8.84
CA SER A 22 -22.16 12.96 -8.68
C SER A 22 -22.49 13.88 -9.88
N ASN A 23 -21.99 15.07 -9.83
CA ASN A 23 -22.22 16.11 -10.84
C ASN A 23 -21.63 15.69 -12.19
N LYS A 24 -22.39 15.86 -13.28
CA LYS A 24 -22.06 15.38 -14.63
C LYS A 24 -20.87 16.11 -15.30
N ASP A 25 -20.28 17.11 -14.65
CA ASP A 25 -19.24 17.96 -15.25
C ASP A 25 -17.84 17.33 -15.22
N PHE A 26 -17.63 16.25 -14.48
CA PHE A 26 -16.35 15.59 -14.32
C PHE A 26 -16.38 14.13 -14.77
N ALA A 27 -15.21 13.62 -15.12
CA ALA A 27 -15.05 12.22 -15.52
C ALA A 27 -15.32 11.27 -14.35
N GLU A 28 -16.16 10.29 -14.59
CA GLU A 28 -16.53 9.23 -13.66
C GLU A 28 -16.22 7.88 -14.28
N ARG A 29 -15.73 6.94 -13.47
CA ARG A 29 -15.37 5.58 -13.94
C ARG A 29 -15.74 4.54 -12.91
N THR A 30 -16.14 3.37 -13.41
CA THR A 30 -16.23 2.15 -12.63
C THR A 30 -15.14 1.19 -13.13
N ASN A 31 -14.35 0.69 -12.21
CA ASN A 31 -13.22 -0.20 -12.50
C ASN A 31 -13.46 -1.57 -11.87
N PHE A 32 -13.37 -2.61 -12.69
CA PHE A 32 -13.29 -3.99 -12.24
C PHE A 32 -11.88 -4.48 -12.49
N GLN A 33 -11.25 -5.06 -11.49
CA GLN A 33 -9.89 -5.59 -11.62
C GLN A 33 -9.82 -6.99 -11.05
N VAL A 34 -9.10 -7.87 -11.75
CA VAL A 34 -8.72 -9.19 -11.28
C VAL A 34 -7.22 -9.34 -11.51
N GLY A 35 -6.52 -9.79 -10.50
CA GLY A 35 -5.08 -9.94 -10.53
C GLY A 35 -4.60 -11.22 -9.89
N VAL A 36 -3.44 -11.69 -10.35
CA VAL A 36 -2.70 -12.79 -9.76
C VAL A 36 -1.25 -12.34 -9.62
N ASP A 37 -0.73 -12.36 -8.40
CA ASP A 37 0.63 -11.96 -8.09
C ASP A 37 1.40 -13.13 -7.48
N PHE A 38 2.54 -13.44 -8.06
CA PHE A 38 3.46 -14.48 -7.61
C PHE A 38 4.73 -13.84 -7.05
N LEU A 39 4.94 -13.96 -5.76
CA LEU A 39 6.14 -13.50 -5.07
C LEU A 39 7.06 -14.67 -4.78
N ASN A 40 8.27 -14.64 -5.33
CA ASN A 40 9.33 -15.60 -5.04
C ASN A 40 10.50 -14.91 -4.35
N ARG A 41 10.67 -15.19 -3.08
CA ARG A 41 11.86 -14.85 -2.29
C ARG A 41 12.75 -16.06 -2.25
N HIS A 42 13.69 -16.10 -3.18
CA HIS A 42 14.66 -17.19 -3.30
C HIS A 42 15.28 -17.46 -1.92
N THR A 43 15.33 -18.71 -1.51
CA THR A 43 15.82 -19.20 -0.20
C THR A 43 14.88 -19.05 0.99
N PHE A 44 13.76 -18.30 0.90
CA PHE A 44 12.86 -18.12 2.03
C PHE A 44 11.45 -18.70 1.79
N PHE A 45 10.69 -18.10 0.86
CA PHE A 45 9.31 -18.51 0.62
C PHE A 45 8.82 -18.20 -0.79
N ARG A 46 7.73 -18.85 -1.17
CA ARG A 46 6.94 -18.55 -2.36
C ARG A 46 5.50 -18.31 -1.97
N MET A 47 4.93 -17.23 -2.48
CA MET A 47 3.59 -16.81 -2.16
C MET A 47 2.81 -16.46 -3.42
N LEU A 48 1.56 -16.88 -3.46
CA LEU A 48 0.62 -16.58 -4.54
C LEU A 48 -0.54 -15.77 -3.98
N SER A 49 -0.89 -14.69 -4.65
CA SER A 49 -2.00 -13.83 -4.26
C SER A 49 -2.99 -13.69 -5.40
N PHE A 50 -4.28 -13.83 -5.10
CA PHE A 50 -5.38 -13.55 -6.01
C PHE A 50 -6.11 -12.32 -5.52
N THR A 51 -6.36 -11.36 -6.40
CA THR A 51 -7.05 -10.13 -6.06
C THR A 51 -8.23 -9.91 -7.00
N GLY A 52 -9.38 -9.58 -6.44
CA GLY A 52 -10.54 -9.09 -7.17
C GLY A 52 -11.02 -7.78 -6.56
N SER A 53 -11.30 -6.76 -7.36
CA SER A 53 -11.78 -5.47 -6.85
C SER A 53 -12.81 -4.78 -7.75
N LEU A 54 -13.68 -4.02 -7.10
CA LEU A 54 -14.61 -3.07 -7.70
C LEU A 54 -14.27 -1.69 -7.16
N GLY A 55 -14.01 -0.74 -8.04
CA GLY A 55 -13.64 0.62 -7.68
C GLY A 55 -14.44 1.66 -8.45
N TYR A 56 -14.62 2.82 -7.84
CA TYR A 56 -15.26 3.99 -8.40
C TYR A 56 -14.32 5.17 -8.33
N ASP A 57 -13.99 5.77 -9.48
CA ASP A 57 -13.22 7.00 -9.58
C ASP A 57 -14.11 8.13 -10.02
N PHE A 58 -14.08 9.23 -9.30
CA PHE A 58 -14.81 10.45 -9.64
C PHE A 58 -14.08 11.70 -9.16
N GLN A 59 -14.45 12.84 -9.73
CA GLN A 59 -13.90 14.14 -9.38
C GLN A 59 -14.98 15.02 -8.79
N SER A 60 -14.67 15.72 -7.70
CA SER A 60 -15.53 16.78 -7.14
C SER A 60 -15.11 18.18 -7.60
N SER A 61 -13.87 18.33 -8.08
CA SER A 61 -13.35 19.56 -8.69
C SER A 61 -12.15 19.24 -9.59
N TRP A 62 -11.67 20.25 -10.35
CA TRP A 62 -10.49 20.13 -11.22
C TRP A 62 -9.19 19.67 -10.49
N ARG A 63 -9.17 19.72 -9.16
CA ARG A 63 -8.00 19.40 -8.35
C ARG A 63 -8.25 18.27 -7.37
N VAL A 64 -9.48 17.82 -7.23
CA VAL A 64 -9.86 16.85 -6.21
C VAL A 64 -10.43 15.61 -6.86
N PHE A 65 -9.75 14.50 -6.61
CA PHE A 65 -10.08 13.18 -7.11
C PHE A 65 -10.44 12.28 -5.94
N HIS A 66 -11.41 11.44 -6.14
CA HIS A 66 -11.87 10.46 -5.18
C HIS A 66 -11.81 9.08 -5.81
N THR A 67 -11.23 8.14 -5.11
CA THR A 67 -11.30 6.71 -5.44
C THR A 67 -11.93 5.97 -4.28
N ILE A 68 -13.08 5.36 -4.52
CA ILE A 68 -13.74 4.49 -3.55
C ILE A 68 -13.65 3.06 -4.07
N THR A 69 -13.09 2.17 -3.28
CA THR A 69 -13.10 0.73 -3.56
C THR A 69 -13.96 0.05 -2.51
N PRO A 70 -15.27 -0.12 -2.74
CA PRO A 70 -16.17 -0.69 -1.75
C PRO A 70 -15.93 -2.17 -1.51
N LEU A 71 -15.33 -2.85 -2.48
CA LEU A 71 -15.01 -4.26 -2.38
C LEU A 71 -13.66 -4.56 -3.04
N LYS A 72 -12.73 -5.03 -2.25
CA LYS A 72 -11.50 -5.67 -2.69
C LYS A 72 -11.31 -6.94 -1.87
N ILE A 73 -11.14 -8.07 -2.53
CA ILE A 73 -10.87 -9.36 -1.89
C ILE A 73 -9.49 -9.79 -2.36
N THR A 74 -8.57 -9.96 -1.42
CA THR A 74 -7.26 -10.55 -1.69
C THR A 74 -7.15 -11.86 -0.93
N TYR A 75 -6.84 -12.93 -1.64
CA TYR A 75 -6.52 -14.23 -1.04
C TYR A 75 -5.04 -14.52 -1.26
N THR A 76 -4.31 -14.65 -0.17
CA THR A 76 -2.88 -14.93 -0.19
C THR A 76 -2.62 -16.35 0.31
N HIS A 77 -1.86 -17.11 -0.48
CA HIS A 77 -1.51 -18.49 -0.20
C HIS A 77 0.01 -18.67 -0.20
N LEU A 78 0.54 -19.19 0.90
CA LEU A 78 1.94 -19.55 1.04
C LEU A 78 2.17 -20.93 0.41
N LEU A 79 2.88 -20.97 -0.73
CA LEU A 79 3.06 -22.19 -1.51
C LEU A 79 4.19 -23.07 -0.97
N GLN A 80 5.30 -22.46 -0.59
CA GLN A 80 6.50 -23.16 -0.16
C GLN A 80 7.32 -22.28 0.76
N THR A 81 7.93 -22.91 1.76
CA THR A 81 8.88 -22.30 2.70
C THR A 81 10.18 -23.09 2.70
N SER A 82 11.28 -22.44 3.09
CA SER A 82 12.53 -23.11 3.38
C SER A 82 12.58 -23.55 4.83
N LYS A 83 13.44 -24.51 5.15
CA LYS A 83 13.65 -24.97 6.54
C LYS A 83 14.07 -23.82 7.46
N GLU A 84 14.96 -22.94 6.98
CA GLU A 84 15.44 -21.77 7.72
C GLU A 84 14.31 -20.79 8.03
N PHE A 85 13.37 -20.62 7.07
CA PHE A 85 12.21 -19.77 7.26
C PHE A 85 11.19 -20.41 8.22
N ASP A 86 11.01 -21.71 8.17
CA ASP A 86 10.14 -22.46 9.10
C ASP A 86 10.67 -22.35 10.54
N GLU A 87 11.97 -22.52 10.77
CA GLU A 87 12.61 -22.29 12.08
C GLU A 87 12.41 -20.85 12.58
N THR A 88 12.47 -19.88 11.67
CA THR A 88 12.22 -18.48 12.01
C THR A 88 10.76 -18.24 12.41
N MET A 89 9.81 -18.86 11.71
CA MET A 89 8.38 -18.79 12.06
C MET A 89 8.08 -19.49 13.40
N GLU A 90 8.76 -20.58 13.71
CA GLU A 90 8.62 -21.26 15.01
C GLU A 90 9.13 -20.37 16.15
N ASN A 91 10.26 -19.70 15.95
CA ASN A 91 10.86 -18.81 16.94
C ASN A 91 10.14 -17.46 17.07
N ASN A 92 9.37 -17.03 16.06
CA ASN A 92 8.67 -15.76 16.06
C ASN A 92 7.19 -15.92 15.63
N PRO A 93 6.27 -16.09 16.59
CA PRO A 93 4.85 -16.27 16.32
C PRO A 93 4.21 -15.09 15.54
N ALA A 94 4.72 -13.87 15.66
CA ALA A 94 4.21 -12.72 14.92
C ALA A 94 4.51 -12.85 13.43
N ILE A 95 5.72 -13.28 13.07
CA ILE A 95 6.10 -13.59 11.68
C ILE A 95 5.22 -14.72 11.15
N ALA A 96 5.09 -15.84 11.89
CA ALA A 96 4.25 -16.94 11.50
C ALA A 96 2.79 -16.52 11.22
N MET A 97 2.24 -15.63 12.05
CA MET A 97 0.88 -15.12 11.85
C MET A 97 0.75 -14.23 10.61
N SER A 98 1.77 -13.41 10.29
CA SER A 98 1.73 -12.50 9.15
C SER A 98 1.83 -13.22 7.80
N PHE A 99 2.40 -14.44 7.78
CA PHE A 99 2.57 -15.27 6.57
C PHE A 99 1.54 -16.39 6.41
N LYS A 100 0.60 -16.57 7.34
CA LYS A 100 -0.47 -17.54 7.16
C LYS A 100 -1.31 -17.24 5.93
N ASN A 101 -1.90 -18.29 5.35
CA ASN A 101 -2.92 -18.11 4.32
C ASN A 101 -4.02 -17.19 4.82
N GLN A 102 -4.26 -16.11 4.12
CA GLN A 102 -5.15 -15.05 4.58
C GLN A 102 -6.14 -14.66 3.50
N LEU A 103 -7.37 -14.45 3.93
CA LEU A 103 -8.39 -13.79 3.15
C LEU A 103 -8.53 -12.35 3.67
N ILE A 104 -8.36 -11.37 2.78
CA ILE A 104 -8.38 -9.94 3.12
C ILE A 104 -9.53 -9.27 2.35
N PRO A 105 -10.76 -9.35 2.86
CA PRO A 105 -11.87 -8.57 2.34
C PRO A 105 -11.74 -7.14 2.85
N SER A 106 -11.56 -6.20 1.96
CA SER A 106 -11.29 -4.81 2.33
C SER A 106 -12.10 -3.83 1.51
N MET A 107 -12.25 -2.65 2.07
CA MET A 107 -12.72 -1.44 1.40
C MET A 107 -11.71 -0.34 1.60
N SER A 108 -11.63 0.59 0.66
CA SER A 108 -10.76 1.74 0.79
C SER A 108 -11.38 3.00 0.19
N TYR A 109 -10.95 4.13 0.72
CA TYR A 109 -11.25 5.45 0.21
C TYR A 109 -9.96 6.24 0.10
N SER A 110 -9.71 6.79 -1.10
CA SER A 110 -8.59 7.67 -1.37
C SER A 110 -9.08 9.05 -1.78
N TYR A 111 -8.60 10.05 -1.07
CA TYR A 111 -8.76 11.46 -1.39
C TYR A 111 -7.44 11.97 -1.97
N THR A 112 -7.48 12.53 -3.17
CA THR A 112 -6.30 13.09 -3.84
C THR A 112 -6.56 14.54 -4.22
N TYR A 113 -5.69 15.43 -3.74
CA TYR A 113 -5.63 16.81 -4.17
C TYR A 113 -4.40 17.00 -5.05
N ASP A 114 -4.59 17.34 -6.33
CA ASP A 114 -3.51 17.60 -7.28
C ASP A 114 -3.66 19.01 -7.89
N ARG A 115 -2.80 19.91 -7.42
CA ARG A 115 -2.63 21.22 -8.01
C ARG A 115 -1.47 21.17 -8.97
N ALA A 116 -1.75 20.90 -10.25
CA ALA A 116 -0.75 20.89 -11.30
C ALA A 116 -0.02 22.25 -11.43
N ALA A 117 1.24 22.20 -11.83
CA ALA A 117 1.99 23.40 -12.18
C ALA A 117 1.38 24.09 -13.41
N THR A 118 1.27 25.41 -13.35
CA THR A 118 0.80 26.24 -14.47
C THR A 118 1.84 27.29 -14.81
N ARG A 119 1.67 27.98 -15.97
CA ARG A 119 2.56 29.07 -16.35
C ARG A 119 2.59 30.20 -15.30
N ARG A 120 1.47 30.46 -14.63
CA ARG A 120 1.37 31.50 -13.56
C ARG A 120 1.86 30.97 -12.20
N ASN A 121 1.76 29.67 -11.95
CA ASN A 121 2.22 29.04 -10.71
C ASN A 121 2.99 27.77 -11.06
N PRO A 122 4.33 27.86 -11.15
CA PRO A 122 5.18 26.73 -11.53
C PRO A 122 5.29 25.66 -10.42
N ASN A 123 4.72 25.90 -9.25
CA ASN A 123 4.75 24.97 -8.14
C ASN A 123 3.60 23.97 -8.25
N ARG A 124 3.90 22.68 -8.05
CA ARG A 124 2.91 21.61 -7.97
C ARG A 124 2.78 21.13 -6.53
N LEU A 125 1.55 20.89 -6.10
CA LEU A 125 1.24 20.22 -4.85
C LEU A 125 0.36 19.02 -5.15
N TYR A 126 0.83 17.85 -4.77
CA TYR A 126 0.08 16.60 -4.75
C TYR A 126 -0.07 16.15 -3.31
N TRP A 127 -1.27 15.81 -2.90
CA TRP A 127 -1.55 15.28 -1.58
C TRP A 127 -2.59 14.17 -1.69
N GLN A 128 -2.23 12.98 -1.25
CA GLN A 128 -3.10 11.82 -1.26
C GLN A 128 -3.23 11.25 0.15
N ASN A 129 -4.46 10.93 0.54
CA ASN A 129 -4.78 10.21 1.76
C ASN A 129 -5.58 8.98 1.40
N THR A 130 -5.20 7.83 1.93
CA THR A 130 -5.92 6.58 1.72
C THR A 130 -6.23 5.94 3.07
N LEU A 131 -7.50 5.70 3.31
CA LEU A 131 -7.99 4.92 4.42
C LEU A 131 -8.46 3.57 3.90
N MET A 132 -7.91 2.50 4.45
CA MET A 132 -8.30 1.12 4.14
C MET A 132 -8.82 0.44 5.40
N SER A 133 -9.93 -0.26 5.26
CA SER A 133 -10.60 -1.01 6.32
C SER A 133 -10.80 -2.45 5.84
N ALA A 134 -10.19 -3.40 6.53
CA ALA A 134 -10.29 -4.83 6.19
C ALA A 134 -11.10 -5.59 7.24
N GLY A 135 -11.97 -6.50 6.79
CA GLY A 135 -12.74 -7.41 7.63
C GLY A 135 -13.85 -6.78 8.49
N ASN A 136 -13.91 -5.45 8.58
CA ASN A 136 -14.80 -4.77 9.52
C ASN A 136 -16.28 -4.88 9.13
N ILE A 137 -16.61 -4.73 7.85
CA ILE A 137 -17.98 -4.89 7.36
C ILE A 137 -18.46 -6.31 7.60
N LEU A 138 -17.64 -7.31 7.27
CA LEU A 138 -17.99 -8.71 7.52
C LEU A 138 -18.17 -9.00 9.01
N SER A 139 -17.30 -8.47 9.84
CA SER A 139 -17.43 -8.60 11.30
C SER A 139 -18.71 -7.98 11.83
N ALA A 140 -19.11 -6.80 11.29
CA ALA A 140 -20.37 -6.15 11.66
C ALA A 140 -21.58 -6.95 11.19
N ILE A 141 -21.58 -7.46 9.95
CA ILE A 141 -22.65 -8.29 9.42
C ILE A 141 -22.81 -9.57 10.26
N GLN A 142 -21.72 -10.25 10.58
CA GLN A 142 -21.75 -11.46 11.40
C GLN A 142 -22.27 -11.19 12.82
N TYR A 143 -21.93 -10.02 13.39
CA TYR A 143 -22.45 -9.59 14.68
C TYR A 143 -23.97 -9.39 14.64
N ILE A 144 -24.48 -8.68 13.60
CA ILE A 144 -25.93 -8.41 13.42
C ILE A 144 -26.71 -9.70 13.17
N THR A 145 -26.14 -10.67 12.45
CA THR A 145 -26.79 -11.95 12.13
C THR A 145 -26.74 -12.96 13.27
N GLY A 146 -26.23 -12.55 14.46
CA GLY A 146 -26.20 -13.40 15.65
C GLY A 146 -25.10 -14.47 15.64
N ASN A 147 -24.20 -14.44 14.67
CA ASN A 147 -23.06 -15.35 14.61
C ASN A 147 -21.92 -14.77 15.46
N HIS A 148 -22.06 -14.88 16.79
CA HIS A 148 -21.09 -14.41 17.78
C HIS A 148 -19.89 -15.37 17.90
N GLN A 149 -19.33 -15.83 16.78
CA GLN A 149 -18.07 -16.55 16.83
C GLN A 149 -17.02 -15.63 17.44
N GLY A 150 -16.37 -16.07 18.50
CA GLY A 150 -15.30 -15.34 19.17
C GLY A 150 -14.12 -15.01 18.21
N GLN A 151 -12.92 -15.07 18.69
CA GLN A 151 -11.71 -15.00 17.86
C GLN A 151 -11.73 -16.15 16.83
N ASN A 152 -11.24 -15.90 15.60
CA ASN A 152 -11.23 -16.82 14.44
C ASN A 152 -12.53 -16.88 13.61
N LYS A 153 -13.12 -15.72 13.36
CA LYS A 153 -14.21 -15.57 12.39
C LYS A 153 -13.76 -16.00 11.00
N LYS A 154 -14.58 -16.79 10.32
CA LYS A 154 -14.26 -17.35 9.00
C LYS A 154 -15.22 -16.85 7.93
N LEU A 155 -14.71 -16.74 6.70
CA LEU A 155 -15.47 -16.58 5.48
C LEU A 155 -15.04 -17.69 4.51
N PHE A 156 -15.99 -18.46 3.97
CA PHE A 156 -15.69 -19.62 3.11
C PHE A 156 -14.66 -20.59 3.70
N GLY A 157 -14.71 -20.82 5.02
CA GLY A 157 -13.77 -21.70 5.70
C GLY A 157 -12.40 -21.09 6.06
N ASN A 158 -12.05 -19.94 5.50
CA ASN A 158 -10.78 -19.25 5.76
C ASN A 158 -10.94 -18.13 6.80
N ILE A 159 -9.97 -18.00 7.69
CA ILE A 159 -9.90 -16.88 8.62
C ILE A 159 -9.61 -15.61 7.82
N TYR A 160 -10.40 -14.56 8.02
CA TYR A 160 -10.17 -13.28 7.37
C TYR A 160 -9.45 -12.29 8.28
N SER A 161 -8.63 -11.44 7.66
CA SER A 161 -7.87 -10.40 8.36
C SER A 161 -8.76 -9.20 8.71
N GLN A 162 -8.53 -8.63 9.90
CA GLN A 162 -9.24 -7.45 10.38
C GLN A 162 -8.24 -6.39 10.83
N PHE A 163 -8.24 -5.24 10.13
CA PHE A 163 -7.34 -4.12 10.42
C PHE A 163 -7.85 -2.80 9.83
N LEU A 164 -7.26 -1.71 10.29
CA LEU A 164 -7.32 -0.38 9.67
C LEU A 164 -5.94 0.04 9.23
N LYS A 165 -5.84 0.71 8.07
CA LYS A 165 -4.60 1.23 7.51
C LYS A 165 -4.85 2.62 6.96
N LEU A 166 -4.05 3.58 7.40
CA LEU A 166 -4.07 4.97 6.92
C LEU A 166 -2.73 5.28 6.29
N THR A 167 -2.75 5.86 5.09
CA THR A 167 -1.55 6.39 4.43
C THR A 167 -1.78 7.83 4.00
N SER A 168 -0.77 8.66 4.14
CA SER A 168 -0.77 10.04 3.67
C SER A 168 0.52 10.30 2.93
N GLU A 169 0.43 10.84 1.72
CA GLU A 169 1.57 11.21 0.89
C GLU A 169 1.42 12.65 0.40
N VAL A 170 2.44 13.44 0.62
CA VAL A 170 2.52 14.83 0.14
C VAL A 170 3.74 14.96 -0.75
N ILE A 171 3.56 15.46 -1.97
CA ILE A 171 4.64 15.77 -2.90
C ILE A 171 4.54 17.24 -3.31
N VAL A 172 5.63 17.96 -3.12
CA VAL A 172 5.74 19.37 -3.49
C VAL A 172 6.86 19.56 -4.48
N TYR A 173 6.54 20.12 -5.63
CA TYR A 173 7.56 20.63 -6.57
C TYR A 173 7.58 22.15 -6.51
N ARG A 174 8.73 22.71 -6.18
CA ARG A 174 8.94 24.16 -6.10
C ARG A 174 10.03 24.60 -7.06
N LYS A 175 9.71 25.47 -7.98
CA LYS A 175 10.69 26.12 -8.85
C LYS A 175 11.52 27.08 -7.99
N VAL A 176 12.82 26.82 -7.87
CA VAL A 176 13.76 27.65 -7.08
C VAL A 176 14.35 28.72 -7.97
N THR A 177 14.81 28.32 -9.16
CA THR A 177 15.30 29.25 -10.23
C THR A 177 14.69 28.83 -11.55
N GLU A 178 15.00 29.56 -12.64
CA GLU A 178 14.54 29.17 -13.99
C GLU A 178 15.07 27.78 -14.41
N THR A 179 16.18 27.35 -13.84
CA THR A 179 16.89 26.12 -14.20
C THR A 179 16.95 25.11 -13.07
N SER A 180 16.35 25.39 -11.91
CA SER A 180 16.37 24.49 -10.77
C SER A 180 15.00 24.31 -10.13
N LEU A 181 14.73 23.04 -9.73
CA LEU A 181 13.49 22.55 -9.14
C LEU A 181 13.81 21.80 -7.84
N LEU A 182 13.16 22.19 -6.78
CA LEU A 182 13.15 21.44 -5.52
C LEU A 182 11.94 20.51 -5.51
N ALA A 183 12.18 19.19 -5.40
CA ALA A 183 11.17 18.18 -5.21
C ALA A 183 11.25 17.67 -3.76
N THR A 184 10.16 17.73 -3.06
CA THR A 184 10.03 17.19 -1.69
C THR A 184 8.88 16.20 -1.64
N ARG A 185 9.10 15.07 -0.98
CA ARG A 185 8.09 14.05 -0.74
C ARG A 185 8.10 13.69 0.74
N PHE A 186 6.95 13.62 1.33
CA PHE A 186 6.74 13.08 2.67
C PHE A 186 5.65 12.03 2.60
N MET A 187 5.91 10.85 3.16
CA MET A 187 4.95 9.77 3.26
C MET A 187 4.89 9.26 4.70
N GLY A 188 3.68 9.20 5.24
CA GLY A 188 3.37 8.59 6.51
C GLY A 188 2.33 7.50 6.37
N GLY A 189 2.46 6.44 7.15
CA GLY A 189 1.49 5.36 7.17
C GLY A 189 1.41 4.71 8.53
N ILE A 190 0.21 4.27 8.90
CA ILE A 190 -0.05 3.49 10.09
C ILE A 190 -1.06 2.39 9.79
N GLY A 191 -0.75 1.17 10.22
CA GLY A 191 -1.62 0.01 10.18
C GLY A 191 -1.88 -0.48 11.61
N TYR A 192 -3.11 -0.89 11.88
CA TYR A 192 -3.49 -1.42 13.19
C TYR A 192 -4.38 -2.64 13.02
N ALA A 193 -3.86 -3.81 13.39
CA ALA A 193 -4.60 -5.07 13.41
C ALA A 193 -5.36 -5.24 14.73
N TYR A 194 -6.59 -5.71 14.66
CA TYR A 194 -7.42 -5.93 15.84
C TYR A 194 -8.51 -6.98 15.56
N GLY A 195 -9.28 -7.34 16.59
CA GLY A 195 -10.40 -8.26 16.45
C GLY A 195 -9.97 -9.65 16.01
N ASN A 196 -10.20 -9.97 14.75
CA ASN A 196 -9.87 -11.27 14.17
C ASN A 196 -8.38 -11.45 13.84
N SER A 197 -7.61 -10.37 13.84
CA SER A 197 -6.16 -10.35 13.57
C SER A 197 -5.38 -9.78 14.74
N ARG A 198 -4.24 -10.35 15.04
CA ARG A 198 -3.29 -9.83 16.04
C ARG A 198 -2.12 -9.09 15.42
N VAL A 199 -1.83 -9.38 14.14
CA VAL A 199 -0.72 -8.83 13.37
C VAL A 199 -1.23 -8.46 11.99
N MET A 200 -0.67 -7.43 11.40
CA MET A 200 -0.95 -7.06 10.02
C MET A 200 -0.48 -8.16 9.06
N PRO A 201 -1.26 -8.46 7.99
CA PRO A 201 -0.78 -9.32 6.92
C PRO A 201 0.52 -8.81 6.31
N TYR A 202 1.48 -9.69 6.04
CA TYR A 202 2.74 -9.33 5.40
C TYR A 202 2.56 -8.52 4.11
N SER A 203 1.58 -8.88 3.29
CA SER A 203 1.26 -8.17 2.05
C SER A 203 0.76 -6.74 2.25
N GLU A 204 0.28 -6.40 3.45
CA GLU A 204 -0.26 -5.08 3.79
C GLU A 204 0.64 -4.28 4.75
N GLN A 205 1.72 -4.88 5.27
CA GLN A 205 2.72 -4.17 6.06
C GLN A 205 3.50 -3.16 5.23
N PHE A 206 3.98 -2.12 5.87
CA PHE A 206 4.85 -1.13 5.26
C PHE A 206 6.29 -1.63 5.19
N TYR A 207 7.03 -1.11 4.23
CA TYR A 207 8.47 -1.31 4.10
C TYR A 207 9.13 -0.06 3.51
N ILE A 208 10.44 0.04 3.67
CA ILE A 208 11.26 1.10 3.09
C ILE A 208 12.42 0.52 2.30
N GLY A 209 13.09 1.38 1.54
CA GLY A 209 14.17 1.03 0.64
C GLY A 209 13.74 0.91 -0.82
N GLY A 210 14.72 0.97 -1.70
CA GLY A 210 14.53 0.97 -3.14
C GLY A 210 14.55 2.36 -3.78
N ALA A 211 14.57 2.39 -5.11
CA ALA A 211 14.79 3.60 -5.91
C ALA A 211 13.73 4.71 -5.69
N ASN A 212 12.52 4.33 -5.32
CA ASN A 212 11.40 5.26 -5.08
C ASN A 212 11.13 5.52 -3.59
N SER A 213 12.01 5.07 -2.71
CA SER A 213 11.92 5.23 -1.26
C SER A 213 13.24 5.80 -0.74
N ILE A 214 14.03 5.04 0.02
CA ILE A 214 15.37 5.44 0.45
C ILE A 214 16.37 4.84 -0.54
N ARG A 215 16.95 5.67 -1.38
CA ARG A 215 17.92 5.29 -2.39
C ARG A 215 19.19 4.73 -1.73
N ALA A 216 19.95 3.90 -2.45
CA ALA A 216 21.11 3.16 -1.96
C ALA A 216 20.83 2.00 -0.99
N PHE A 217 19.59 1.80 -0.56
CA PHE A 217 19.18 0.63 0.21
C PHE A 217 18.28 -0.28 -0.62
N THR A 218 18.44 -1.58 -0.47
CA THR A 218 17.55 -2.54 -1.13
C THR A 218 16.15 -2.51 -0.51
N ILE A 219 15.15 -2.93 -1.27
CA ILE A 219 13.76 -3.00 -0.79
C ILE A 219 13.71 -3.92 0.43
N ARG A 220 13.07 -3.46 1.53
CA ARG A 220 12.87 -4.22 2.77
C ARG A 220 14.16 -4.60 3.50
N SER A 221 15.26 -3.84 3.29
CA SER A 221 16.53 -4.10 3.97
C SER A 221 16.72 -3.26 5.23
N ILE A 222 15.86 -2.31 5.50
CA ILE A 222 15.92 -1.45 6.68
C ILE A 222 14.80 -1.88 7.61
N GLY A 223 15.16 -2.21 8.85
CA GLY A 223 14.23 -2.67 9.88
C GLY A 223 13.42 -1.54 10.51
N PRO A 224 12.30 -1.88 11.15
CA PRO A 224 11.52 -0.91 11.88
C PRO A 224 12.26 -0.40 13.11
N GLY A 225 12.29 0.93 13.31
CA GLY A 225 12.93 1.57 14.47
C GLY A 225 14.44 1.37 14.50
N SER A 226 14.94 1.09 15.69
CA SER A 226 16.35 0.81 15.94
C SER A 226 16.74 -0.66 15.79
N TYR A 227 15.86 -1.48 15.20
CA TYR A 227 16.13 -2.89 15.01
C TYR A 227 17.31 -3.08 14.05
N HIS A 228 18.38 -3.73 14.53
CA HIS A 228 19.50 -4.21 13.74
C HIS A 228 19.58 -5.71 13.88
N GLN A 229 19.66 -6.38 12.75
CA GLN A 229 19.91 -7.81 12.75
C GLN A 229 21.39 -8.07 13.06
N GLU A 230 21.66 -8.90 14.06
CA GLU A 230 23.02 -9.34 14.34
C GLU A 230 23.54 -10.15 13.15
N SER A 231 24.76 -9.80 12.69
CA SER A 231 25.35 -10.27 11.44
C SER A 231 25.73 -11.77 11.43
N ASP A 232 25.63 -12.46 12.55
CA ASP A 232 26.02 -13.87 12.68
C ASP A 232 24.92 -14.88 12.30
N ASN A 233 23.70 -14.44 12.14
CA ASN A 233 22.60 -15.30 11.70
C ASN A 233 22.46 -15.29 10.18
N LYS A 234 22.62 -16.44 9.54
CA LYS A 234 22.37 -16.66 8.11
C LYS A 234 20.91 -16.38 7.71
N THR A 235 20.00 -16.19 8.66
CA THR A 235 18.64 -15.68 8.51
C THR A 235 18.57 -14.16 8.27
N ALA A 236 19.73 -13.52 8.06
CA ALA A 236 19.94 -12.08 7.94
C ALA A 236 19.14 -11.36 6.82
N TYR A 237 18.35 -12.05 6.04
CA TYR A 237 17.61 -11.48 4.91
C TYR A 237 16.09 -11.63 5.02
N LEU A 238 15.57 -11.67 6.24
CA LEU A 238 14.13 -11.51 6.41
C LEU A 238 13.73 -10.11 5.98
N ASP A 239 12.78 -10.05 5.07
CA ASP A 239 12.20 -8.80 4.64
C ASP A 239 11.73 -7.97 5.85
N GLN A 240 12.35 -6.82 6.06
CA GLN A 240 12.01 -5.91 7.15
C GLN A 240 10.74 -5.17 6.79
N THR A 241 9.69 -5.39 7.58
CA THR A 241 8.37 -4.78 7.42
C THR A 241 7.86 -4.28 8.76
N GLY A 242 6.95 -3.32 8.75
CA GLY A 242 6.39 -2.75 9.97
C GLY A 242 4.96 -2.25 9.79
N ASP A 243 4.32 -1.93 10.90
CA ASP A 243 2.96 -1.42 10.93
C ASP A 243 2.90 0.12 10.87
N ILE A 244 4.05 0.79 11.02
CA ILE A 244 4.19 2.25 10.90
C ILE A 244 5.28 2.55 9.90
N LYS A 245 5.08 3.58 9.07
CA LYS A 245 6.06 4.09 8.10
C LYS A 245 6.13 5.59 8.16
N LEU A 246 7.35 6.12 8.20
CA LEU A 246 7.64 7.53 7.98
C LEU A 246 8.78 7.64 6.97
N GLU A 247 8.59 8.43 5.93
CA GLU A 247 9.57 8.60 4.87
C GLU A 247 9.58 10.03 4.37
N GLY A 248 10.76 10.61 4.22
CA GLY A 248 10.98 11.94 3.69
C GLY A 248 12.08 11.91 2.63
N ASN A 249 11.81 12.55 1.50
CA ASN A 249 12.74 12.68 0.39
C ASN A 249 12.82 14.15 -0.01
N VAL A 250 14.02 14.65 -0.19
CA VAL A 250 14.30 16.01 -0.70
C VAL A 250 15.28 15.89 -1.85
N GLU A 251 14.97 16.48 -2.99
CA GLU A 251 15.79 16.42 -4.17
C GLU A 251 15.85 17.78 -4.86
N LEU A 252 17.04 18.31 -5.03
CA LEU A 252 17.31 19.50 -5.82
C LEU A 252 17.78 19.08 -7.21
N ARG A 253 16.96 19.35 -8.22
CA ARG A 253 17.26 19.13 -9.64
C ARG A 253 17.71 20.42 -10.26
N PHE A 254 18.81 20.43 -11.03
CA PHE A 254 19.34 21.62 -11.67
C PHE A 254 19.96 21.30 -13.03
N LYS A 255 19.91 22.27 -13.90
CA LYS A 255 20.55 22.19 -15.21
C LYS A 255 22.04 22.54 -15.07
N ILE A 256 22.91 21.68 -15.60
CA ILE A 256 24.36 21.90 -15.64
C ILE A 256 24.70 22.63 -16.95
N MET A 257 24.42 22.01 -18.09
CA MET A 257 24.61 22.62 -19.40
C MET A 257 23.77 21.89 -20.47
N TYR A 258 23.30 22.59 -21.48
CA TYR A 258 22.53 22.02 -22.61
C TYR A 258 21.50 20.99 -22.19
N GLN A 259 21.81 19.70 -22.41
CA GLN A 259 20.93 18.55 -22.06
C GLN A 259 21.37 17.84 -20.78
N LEU A 260 22.47 18.25 -20.16
CA LEU A 260 22.99 17.65 -18.93
C LEU A 260 22.28 18.28 -17.71
N ASN A 261 21.60 17.44 -16.95
CA ASN A 261 20.97 17.80 -15.68
C ASN A 261 21.65 17.05 -14.53
N GLY A 262 21.70 17.67 -13.36
CA GLY A 262 22.17 17.08 -12.13
C GLY A 262 21.08 17.04 -11.07
N ALA A 263 21.23 16.16 -10.10
CA ALA A 263 20.39 16.13 -8.90
C ALA A 263 21.22 15.82 -7.66
N ILE A 264 20.89 16.48 -6.57
CA ILE A 264 21.38 16.18 -5.22
C ILE A 264 20.17 15.84 -4.38
N PHE A 265 20.25 14.76 -3.60
CA PHE A 265 19.12 14.30 -2.81
C PHE A 265 19.52 13.88 -1.40
N LEU A 266 18.54 13.94 -0.51
CA LEU A 266 18.57 13.44 0.85
C LEU A 266 17.31 12.63 1.10
N ASP A 267 17.48 11.39 1.53
CA ASP A 267 16.39 10.47 1.86
C ASP A 267 16.51 10.05 3.32
N ALA A 268 15.39 10.04 4.02
CA ALA A 268 15.30 9.56 5.39
C ALA A 268 13.99 8.79 5.59
N GLY A 269 14.01 7.73 6.40
CA GLY A 269 12.81 6.98 6.70
C GLY A 269 13.02 5.87 7.72
N ASN A 270 11.89 5.42 8.25
CA ASN A 270 11.83 4.37 9.28
C ASN A 270 10.53 3.55 9.13
#